data_15a09a345a1f4ba5938c69621efb5c5a
#
_entry.id   15a09a345a1f4ba5938c69621efb5c5a
#
_cell.length_a   1.000
_cell.length_b   1.000
_cell.length_c   1.000
_cell.angle_alpha   90.00
_cell.angle_beta   90.00
_cell.angle_gamma   90.00
#
_symmetry.space_group_name_H-M   'P 1'
#
loop_
_entity.id
_entity.type
_entity.pdbx_description
1 polymer ?
#
loop_
_entity_poly.entity_id
_entity_poly.type
_entity_poly.pdbx_seq_one_letter_code
_entity_poly.pdbx_strand_id
1 'polypeptide(L)'
;RHPTQNRSVVGSSPTGGTSKPLPSPASGQAGSVRWRTPLSTTWVSLHEAAKAVQHPRHVSSYIEAGGVAAAVEASSGRIYTGVCVDTACTLGICAERNAILNMITNGEDTIRRVLTIMRDGCTGPPCGACREMMTQLMPSKFGAIEVMIDYAAGKTMTLADLTPQWWLRR
;
A
#
# COMPACT_ATOMS: atom_id res chain seq x y z
N ARG A 1 48.00 -14.60 0.24
CA ARG A 1 47.50 -15.09 1.54
C ARG A 1 47.27 -13.86 2.42
N HIS A 2 46.03 -13.42 2.60
CA HIS A 2 45.64 -12.39 3.58
C HIS A 2 45.00 -13.06 4.79
N PRO A 3 45.38 -12.69 6.02
CA PRO A 3 44.75 -13.23 7.22
C PRO A 3 43.43 -12.49 7.52
N THR A 4 42.38 -13.26 7.71
CA THR A 4 41.07 -12.82 8.23
C THR A 4 41.20 -12.42 9.70
N GLN A 5 40.99 -11.15 10.02
CA GLN A 5 40.82 -10.70 11.42
C GLN A 5 39.36 -10.81 11.81
N ASN A 6 39.11 -11.77 12.68
CA ASN A 6 37.84 -11.96 13.36
C ASN A 6 37.76 -10.96 14.54
N ARG A 7 36.95 -9.91 14.45
CA ARG A 7 36.69 -8.97 15.55
C ARG A 7 35.44 -9.41 16.30
N SER A 8 35.66 -9.96 17.48
CA SER A 8 34.62 -10.22 18.47
C SER A 8 34.00 -8.90 18.93
N VAL A 9 32.72 -8.72 18.66
CA VAL A 9 31.94 -7.60 19.24
C VAL A 9 31.47 -8.04 20.63
N VAL A 10 32.06 -7.47 21.66
CA VAL A 10 31.60 -7.64 23.05
C VAL A 10 30.35 -6.81 23.24
N GLY A 11 29.20 -7.47 23.37
CA GLY A 11 27.94 -6.83 23.70
C GLY A 11 27.91 -6.39 25.16
N SER A 12 27.83 -5.09 25.42
CA SER A 12 27.51 -4.55 26.71
C SER A 12 26.00 -4.64 26.95
N SER A 13 25.60 -5.43 27.95
CA SER A 13 24.20 -5.49 28.42
C SER A 13 23.85 -4.18 29.15
N PRO A 14 22.71 -3.56 28.86
CA PRO A 14 22.24 -2.44 29.66
C PRO A 14 21.65 -2.96 30.99
N THR A 15 22.18 -2.41 32.09
CA THR A 15 21.68 -2.59 33.47
C THR A 15 20.23 -2.12 33.58
N GLY A 16 19.44 -2.91 34.33
CA GLY A 16 18.02 -2.76 34.53
C GLY A 16 17.56 -1.36 34.99
N GLY A 17 16.78 -0.74 34.13
CA GLY A 17 15.90 0.36 34.49
C GLY A 17 14.48 -0.20 34.70
N THR A 18 13.97 -0.05 35.93
CA THR A 18 12.58 -0.33 36.27
C THR A 18 11.69 0.65 35.52
N SER A 19 11.15 0.24 34.34
CA SER A 19 10.13 1.01 33.62
C SER A 19 8.80 0.91 34.38
N LYS A 20 8.30 2.06 34.87
CA LYS A 20 6.91 2.18 35.35
C LYS A 20 5.96 1.76 34.24
N PRO A 21 4.92 0.96 34.54
CA PRO A 21 3.92 0.64 33.56
C PRO A 21 3.21 1.93 33.11
N LEU A 22 3.04 2.07 31.79
CA LEU A 22 2.24 3.13 31.19
C LEU A 22 0.78 2.99 31.69
N PRO A 23 0.08 4.11 31.96
CA PRO A 23 -1.32 4.07 32.35
C PRO A 23 -2.14 3.46 31.22
N SER A 24 -3.02 2.53 31.57
CA SER A 24 -4.01 1.97 30.65
C SER A 24 -4.83 3.12 30.03
N PRO A 25 -5.14 3.08 28.72
CA PRO A 25 -6.00 4.07 28.12
C PRO A 25 -7.36 4.02 28.82
N ALA A 26 -7.79 5.19 29.32
CA ALA A 26 -9.12 5.38 29.86
C ALA A 26 -10.16 4.86 28.85
N SER A 27 -11.16 4.12 29.34
CA SER A 27 -12.32 3.66 28.57
C SER A 27 -13.17 4.85 28.14
N GLY A 28 -12.66 5.64 27.20
CA GLY A 28 -13.40 6.60 26.43
C GLY A 28 -14.25 5.84 25.44
N GLN A 29 -15.55 6.04 25.51
CA GLN A 29 -16.55 5.52 24.58
C GLN A 29 -16.05 5.74 23.15
N ALA A 30 -15.71 4.66 22.46
CA ALA A 30 -15.47 4.66 21.02
C ALA A 30 -16.78 5.12 20.39
N GLY A 31 -16.83 6.39 20.01
CA GLY A 31 -17.90 6.89 19.16
C GLY A 31 -17.94 5.96 17.94
N SER A 32 -19.04 5.24 17.77
CA SER A 32 -19.28 4.35 16.64
C SER A 32 -19.14 5.19 15.38
N VAL A 33 -17.98 5.13 14.73
CA VAL A 33 -17.83 5.59 13.37
C VAL A 33 -18.78 4.69 12.56
N ARG A 34 -19.94 5.23 12.24
CA ARG A 34 -20.95 4.54 11.45
C ARG A 34 -20.41 4.40 10.04
N TRP A 35 -19.74 3.29 9.79
CA TRP A 35 -19.33 2.91 8.44
C TRP A 35 -20.59 2.76 7.61
N ARG A 36 -20.70 3.59 6.56
CA ARG A 36 -21.81 3.50 5.62
C ARG A 36 -21.85 2.08 5.06
N THR A 37 -23.05 1.51 4.97
CA THR A 37 -23.35 0.26 4.26
C THR A 37 -22.54 0.23 2.97
N PRO A 38 -21.83 -0.87 2.64
CA PRO A 38 -21.02 -0.92 1.44
C PRO A 38 -21.90 -0.71 0.22
N LEU A 39 -21.78 0.46 -0.38
CA LEU A 39 -22.20 0.66 -1.76
C LEU A 39 -21.44 -0.38 -2.57
N SER A 40 -22.07 -1.08 -3.51
CA SER A 40 -21.39 -2.03 -4.37
C SER A 40 -20.19 -1.30 -4.98
N THR A 41 -18.96 -1.73 -4.61
CA THR A 41 -17.74 -1.06 -5.01
C THR A 41 -17.59 -1.21 -6.51
N THR A 42 -17.73 -0.12 -7.23
CA THR A 42 -17.60 -0.05 -8.68
C THR A 42 -16.27 0.60 -9.03
N TRP A 43 -15.82 0.43 -10.25
CA TRP A 43 -14.65 1.15 -10.77
C TRP A 43 -14.82 2.67 -10.67
N VAL A 44 -16.06 3.17 -10.70
CA VAL A 44 -16.38 4.58 -10.50
C VAL A 44 -15.99 5.01 -9.08
N SER A 45 -16.42 4.25 -8.05
CA SER A 45 -16.09 4.57 -6.65
C SER A 45 -14.57 4.52 -6.39
N LEU A 46 -13.85 3.57 -6.99
CA LEU A 46 -12.39 3.50 -6.91
C LEU A 46 -11.74 4.72 -7.56
N HIS A 47 -12.22 5.11 -8.75
CA HIS A 47 -11.71 6.27 -9.46
C HIS A 47 -11.94 7.57 -8.67
N GLU A 48 -13.14 7.76 -8.15
CA GLU A 48 -13.50 8.93 -7.32
C GLU A 48 -12.66 8.99 -6.04
N ALA A 49 -12.47 7.84 -5.35
CA ALA A 49 -11.66 7.77 -4.15
C ALA A 49 -10.18 8.10 -4.42
N ALA A 50 -9.60 7.56 -5.49
CA ALA A 50 -8.23 7.89 -5.89
C ALA A 50 -8.10 9.36 -6.29
N LYS A 51 -9.07 9.89 -7.05
CA LYS A 51 -9.07 11.29 -7.49
C LYS A 51 -9.16 12.25 -6.32
N ALA A 52 -9.95 11.93 -5.31
CA ALA A 52 -10.15 12.76 -4.11
C ALA A 52 -8.85 12.96 -3.30
N VAL A 53 -7.89 12.06 -3.40
CA VAL A 53 -6.60 12.18 -2.68
C VAL A 53 -5.44 12.61 -3.58
N GLN A 54 -5.67 12.73 -4.90
CA GLN A 54 -4.64 13.15 -5.86
C GLN A 54 -4.38 14.66 -5.77
N HIS A 55 -3.46 15.06 -4.90
CA HIS A 55 -3.07 16.47 -4.72
C HIS A 55 -1.54 16.59 -4.78
N PRO A 56 -0.95 16.85 -5.97
CA PRO A 56 0.49 17.08 -6.11
C PRO A 56 0.94 18.24 -5.23
N ARG A 57 1.93 18.02 -4.37
CA ARG A 57 2.47 19.04 -3.47
C ARG A 57 3.89 18.76 -3.04
N HIS A 58 4.62 19.83 -2.76
CA HIS A 58 5.85 19.76 -1.98
C HIS A 58 5.50 19.64 -0.48
N VAL A 59 5.98 18.60 0.16
CA VAL A 59 5.83 18.39 1.61
C VAL A 59 7.02 19.00 2.35
N SER A 60 8.21 18.92 1.75
CA SER A 60 9.45 19.53 2.25
C SER A 60 10.41 19.77 1.08
N SER A 61 11.62 20.28 1.37
CA SER A 61 12.69 20.43 0.37
C SER A 61 13.14 19.10 -0.27
N TYR A 62 12.80 17.98 0.34
CA TYR A 62 13.24 16.64 -0.07
C TYR A 62 12.09 15.70 -0.42
N ILE A 63 10.83 16.11 -0.16
CA ILE A 63 9.67 15.24 -0.33
C ILE A 63 8.60 15.92 -1.17
N GLU A 64 8.23 15.25 -2.26
CA GLU A 64 7.02 15.51 -3.02
C GLU A 64 6.00 14.39 -2.81
N ALA A 65 4.72 14.70 -2.86
CA ALA A 65 3.67 13.70 -2.72
C ALA A 65 2.43 14.02 -3.56
N GLY A 66 1.60 13.02 -3.83
CA GLY A 66 0.27 13.20 -4.40
C GLY A 66 0.22 13.35 -5.91
N GLY A 67 1.34 13.19 -6.63
CA GLY A 67 1.34 13.21 -8.09
C GLY A 67 0.62 12.01 -8.72
N VAL A 68 0.76 10.85 -8.10
CA VAL A 68 0.05 9.62 -8.43
C VAL A 68 -0.81 9.22 -7.23
N ALA A 69 -2.02 8.74 -7.47
CA ALA A 69 -2.93 8.25 -6.43
C ALA A 69 -3.49 6.88 -6.79
N ALA A 70 -3.70 6.05 -5.80
CA ALA A 70 -4.28 4.74 -5.98
C ALA A 70 -5.43 4.49 -5.01
N ALA A 71 -6.37 3.66 -5.43
CA ALA A 71 -7.42 3.09 -4.61
C ALA A 71 -7.39 1.58 -4.71
N VAL A 72 -7.49 0.92 -3.56
CA VAL A 72 -7.54 -0.53 -3.41
C VAL A 72 -8.86 -0.91 -2.75
N GLU A 73 -9.61 -1.79 -3.40
CA GLU A 73 -10.80 -2.42 -2.81
C GLU A 73 -10.39 -3.70 -2.10
N ALA A 74 -10.68 -3.78 -0.81
CA ALA A 74 -10.52 -4.99 -0.03
C ALA A 74 -11.68 -5.98 -0.25
N SER A 75 -11.53 -7.23 0.21
CA SER A 75 -12.58 -8.26 0.13
C SER A 75 -13.86 -7.88 0.87
N SER A 76 -13.78 -7.05 1.89
CA SER A 76 -14.93 -6.49 2.62
C SER A 76 -15.75 -5.49 1.80
N GLY A 77 -15.22 -4.98 0.67
CA GLY A 77 -15.77 -3.89 -0.11
C GLY A 77 -15.33 -2.50 0.36
N ARG A 78 -14.50 -2.40 1.40
CA ARG A 78 -13.90 -1.12 1.79
C ARG A 78 -12.83 -0.68 0.79
N ILE A 79 -12.72 0.64 0.59
CA ILE A 79 -11.72 1.26 -0.27
C ILE A 79 -10.66 1.92 0.60
N TYR A 80 -9.40 1.62 0.29
CA TYR A 80 -8.23 2.23 0.89
C TYR A 80 -7.48 3.01 -0.17
N THR A 81 -7.08 4.24 0.15
CA THR A 81 -6.36 5.11 -0.76
C THR A 81 -4.93 5.36 -0.30
N GLY A 82 -4.08 5.66 -1.26
CA GLY A 82 -2.71 6.09 -1.02
C GLY A 82 -2.23 6.98 -2.15
N VAL A 83 -1.23 7.80 -1.85
CA VAL A 83 -0.55 8.64 -2.84
C VAL A 83 0.91 8.26 -2.95
N CYS A 84 1.55 8.55 -4.10
CA CYS A 84 2.99 8.41 -4.19
C CYS A 84 3.67 9.42 -3.26
N VAL A 85 4.79 9.01 -2.70
CA VAL A 85 5.72 9.88 -1.96
C VAL A 85 7.09 9.71 -2.62
N ASP A 86 7.58 10.79 -3.18
CA ASP A 86 8.90 10.87 -3.81
C ASP A 86 9.87 11.54 -2.85
N THR A 87 11.06 10.98 -2.70
CA THR A 87 12.10 11.46 -1.79
C THR A 87 13.41 11.67 -2.52
N ALA A 88 14.33 12.42 -1.93
CA ALA A 88 15.67 12.63 -2.48
C ALA A 88 16.52 11.34 -2.55
N CYS A 89 16.02 10.22 -2.02
CA CYS A 89 16.68 8.92 -2.01
C CYS A 89 15.66 7.78 -2.27
N THR A 90 16.06 6.54 -2.05
CA THR A 90 15.25 5.34 -2.34
C THR A 90 14.12 5.05 -1.34
N LEU A 91 13.82 5.94 -0.40
CA LEU A 91 12.77 5.76 0.60
C LEU A 91 11.35 5.99 0.05
N GLY A 92 11.23 6.48 -1.17
CA GLY A 92 9.96 6.76 -1.82
C GLY A 92 9.05 5.53 -1.93
N ILE A 93 7.73 5.77 -1.98
CA ILE A 93 6.72 4.72 -2.07
C ILE A 93 5.71 5.03 -3.17
N CYS A 94 5.34 4.02 -3.96
CA CYS A 94 4.26 4.16 -4.94
C CYS A 94 2.89 4.24 -4.26
N ALA A 95 1.95 4.88 -4.92
CA ALA A 95 0.59 5.09 -4.43
C ALA A 95 -0.11 3.77 -4.07
N GLU A 96 0.04 2.73 -4.88
CA GLU A 96 -0.57 1.43 -4.65
C GLU A 96 -0.02 0.77 -3.38
N ARG A 97 1.30 0.79 -3.18
CA ARG A 97 1.90 0.25 -1.95
C ARG A 97 1.44 1.01 -0.71
N ASN A 98 1.31 2.33 -0.81
CA ASN A 98 0.78 3.15 0.28
C ASN A 98 -0.67 2.80 0.59
N ALA A 99 -1.54 2.64 -0.43
CA ALA A 99 -2.92 2.18 -0.25
C ALA A 99 -3.00 0.78 0.39
N ILE A 100 -2.13 -0.15 -0.03
CA ILE A 100 -2.05 -1.50 0.54
C ILE A 100 -1.60 -1.45 2.00
N LEU A 101 -0.62 -0.63 2.34
CA LEU A 101 -0.18 -0.46 3.74
C LEU A 101 -1.30 0.13 4.60
N ASN A 102 -2.08 1.08 4.06
CA ASN A 102 -3.27 1.60 4.73
C ASN A 102 -4.30 0.48 4.97
N MET A 103 -4.57 -0.36 3.97
CA MET A 103 -5.45 -1.52 4.09
C MET A 103 -4.99 -2.48 5.19
N ILE A 104 -3.71 -2.87 5.20
CA ILE A 104 -3.12 -3.76 6.20
C ILE A 104 -3.19 -3.15 7.60
N THR A 105 -2.91 -1.84 7.74
CA THR A 105 -3.01 -1.11 9.01
C THR A 105 -4.43 -1.17 9.60
N ASN A 106 -5.43 -1.26 8.75
CA ASN A 106 -6.84 -1.38 9.14
C ASN A 106 -7.32 -2.84 9.27
N GLY A 107 -6.40 -3.81 9.29
CA GLY A 107 -6.68 -5.21 9.58
C GLY A 107 -7.21 -6.01 8.38
N GLU A 108 -7.06 -5.51 7.16
CA GLU A 108 -7.43 -6.23 5.93
C GLU A 108 -6.20 -6.59 5.09
N ASP A 109 -6.25 -7.74 4.42
CA ASP A 109 -5.12 -8.33 3.71
C ASP A 109 -5.49 -8.92 2.34
N THR A 110 -6.75 -8.81 1.94
CA THR A 110 -7.25 -9.43 0.72
C THR A 110 -7.78 -8.38 -0.25
N ILE A 111 -7.07 -8.23 -1.38
CA ILE A 111 -7.37 -7.26 -2.44
C ILE A 111 -8.33 -7.88 -3.47
N ARG A 112 -9.35 -7.14 -3.88
CA ARG A 112 -10.23 -7.45 -5.02
C ARG A 112 -9.85 -6.68 -6.27
N ARG A 113 -9.70 -5.35 -6.13
CA ARG A 113 -9.46 -4.43 -7.26
C ARG A 113 -8.44 -3.37 -6.91
N VAL A 114 -7.71 -2.94 -7.92
CA VAL A 114 -6.74 -1.83 -7.83
C VAL A 114 -6.96 -0.88 -9.00
N LEU A 115 -6.98 0.42 -8.69
CA LEU A 115 -7.00 1.49 -9.68
C LEU A 115 -5.94 2.53 -9.31
N THR A 116 -5.14 2.94 -10.29
CA THR A 116 -4.10 3.96 -10.12
C THR A 116 -4.31 5.08 -11.12
N ILE A 117 -4.34 6.33 -10.65
CA ILE A 117 -4.37 7.54 -11.48
C ILE A 117 -2.96 8.10 -11.53
N MET A 118 -2.43 8.18 -12.73
CA MET A 118 -1.10 8.71 -13.02
C MET A 118 -1.09 10.25 -12.94
N ARG A 119 0.09 10.84 -12.99
CA ARG A 119 0.29 12.29 -12.89
C ARG A 119 -0.43 13.10 -13.99
N ASP A 120 -0.61 12.51 -15.15
CA ASP A 120 -1.33 13.07 -16.31
C ASP A 120 -2.86 12.93 -16.22
N GLY A 121 -3.36 12.28 -15.17
CA GLY A 121 -4.79 12.00 -14.96
C GLY A 121 -5.30 10.73 -15.63
N CYS A 122 -4.49 10.04 -16.45
CA CYS A 122 -4.85 8.74 -16.99
C CYS A 122 -4.70 7.63 -15.95
N THR A 123 -5.41 6.52 -16.13
CA THR A 123 -5.14 5.33 -15.33
C THR A 123 -4.08 4.46 -15.98
N GLY A 124 -3.37 3.67 -15.17
CA GLY A 124 -2.31 2.81 -15.67
C GLY A 124 -2.00 1.62 -14.75
N PRO A 125 -1.23 0.64 -15.26
CA PRO A 125 -0.87 -0.54 -14.51
C PRO A 125 0.11 -0.23 -13.38
N PRO A 126 0.08 -1.02 -12.28
CA PRO A 126 1.06 -0.91 -11.21
C PRO A 126 2.47 -1.26 -11.68
N CYS A 127 3.48 -0.61 -11.12
CA CYS A 127 4.88 -0.92 -11.38
C CYS A 127 5.29 -2.31 -10.87
N GLY A 128 6.48 -2.80 -11.23
CA GLY A 128 6.97 -4.13 -10.83
C GLY A 128 6.99 -4.33 -9.31
N ALA A 129 7.43 -3.33 -8.54
CA ALA A 129 7.46 -3.41 -7.08
C ALA A 129 6.05 -3.51 -6.46
N CYS A 130 5.06 -2.83 -7.05
CA CYS A 130 3.67 -2.91 -6.60
C CYS A 130 3.06 -4.28 -6.94
N ARG A 131 3.34 -4.82 -8.14
CA ARG A 131 2.91 -6.18 -8.51
C ARG A 131 3.50 -7.22 -7.58
N GLU A 132 4.79 -7.12 -7.29
CA GLU A 132 5.49 -8.03 -6.37
C GLU A 132 4.87 -8.00 -4.97
N MET A 133 4.58 -6.82 -4.42
CA MET A 133 3.93 -6.70 -3.11
C MET A 133 2.54 -7.36 -3.10
N MET A 134 1.72 -7.16 -4.14
CA MET A 134 0.40 -7.78 -4.26
C MET A 134 0.47 -9.30 -4.38
N THR A 135 1.45 -9.82 -5.15
CA THR A 135 1.64 -11.28 -5.28
C THR A 135 2.10 -11.91 -3.98
N GLN A 136 3.02 -11.25 -3.24
CA GLN A 136 3.47 -11.73 -1.93
C GLN A 136 2.38 -11.66 -0.86
N LEU A 137 1.51 -10.64 -0.91
CA LEU A 137 0.38 -10.52 0.01
C LEU A 137 -0.64 -11.64 -0.16
N MET A 138 -0.87 -12.07 -1.40
CA MET A 138 -1.89 -13.06 -1.75
C MET A 138 -1.33 -14.19 -2.62
N PRO A 139 -0.31 -14.96 -2.19
CA PRO A 139 0.47 -15.83 -3.05
C PRO A 139 -0.35 -16.92 -3.77
N SER A 140 -1.43 -17.40 -3.16
CA SER A 140 -2.33 -18.39 -3.76
C SER A 140 -3.53 -17.79 -4.52
N LYS A 141 -3.79 -16.48 -4.39
CA LYS A 141 -4.99 -15.82 -4.92
C LYS A 141 -4.72 -14.55 -5.72
N PHE A 142 -3.47 -14.11 -5.84
CA PHE A 142 -3.12 -12.85 -6.53
C PHE A 142 -3.68 -12.80 -7.96
N GLY A 143 -3.81 -13.96 -8.61
CA GLY A 143 -4.35 -14.05 -9.97
C GLY A 143 -5.78 -13.54 -10.14
N ALA A 144 -6.54 -13.46 -9.04
CA ALA A 144 -7.91 -12.95 -9.06
C ALA A 144 -8.00 -11.42 -8.84
N ILE A 145 -6.89 -10.74 -8.54
CA ILE A 145 -6.88 -9.28 -8.37
C ILE A 145 -7.13 -8.63 -9.72
N GLU A 146 -8.19 -7.84 -9.82
CA GLU A 146 -8.51 -7.04 -11.00
C GLU A 146 -7.78 -5.70 -10.95
N VAL A 147 -7.16 -5.31 -12.06
CA VAL A 147 -6.39 -4.07 -12.19
C VAL A 147 -6.98 -3.22 -13.32
N MET A 148 -7.32 -1.97 -13.04
CA MET A 148 -7.72 -1.00 -14.05
C MET A 148 -6.50 -0.55 -14.86
N ILE A 149 -6.55 -0.76 -16.16
CA ILE A 149 -5.48 -0.35 -17.09
C ILE A 149 -5.84 0.97 -17.77
N ASP A 150 -7.08 1.07 -18.25
CA ASP A 150 -7.58 2.26 -18.91
C ASP A 150 -9.05 2.47 -18.50
N TYR A 151 -9.27 3.47 -17.66
CA TYR A 151 -10.61 3.77 -17.14
C TYR A 151 -11.54 4.31 -18.24
N ALA A 152 -11.02 5.14 -19.15
CA ALA A 152 -11.81 5.71 -20.24
C ALA A 152 -12.32 4.64 -21.22
N ALA A 153 -11.48 3.62 -21.48
CA ALA A 153 -11.82 2.48 -22.32
C ALA A 153 -12.51 1.33 -21.55
N GLY A 154 -12.62 1.41 -20.21
CA GLY A 154 -13.13 0.33 -19.38
C GLY A 154 -12.25 -0.93 -19.40
N LYS A 155 -10.95 -0.79 -19.71
CA LYS A 155 -10.03 -1.91 -19.87
C LYS A 155 -9.43 -2.33 -18.54
N THR A 156 -9.64 -3.59 -18.17
CA THR A 156 -9.06 -4.23 -17.00
C THR A 156 -8.17 -5.41 -17.40
N MET A 157 -7.26 -5.80 -16.53
CA MET A 157 -6.48 -7.03 -16.60
C MET A 157 -6.43 -7.66 -15.20
N THR A 158 -6.14 -8.94 -15.13
CA THR A 158 -5.84 -9.59 -13.84
C THR A 158 -4.36 -9.38 -13.47
N LEU A 159 -4.05 -9.49 -12.19
CA LEU A 159 -2.65 -9.45 -11.76
C LEU A 159 -1.87 -10.66 -12.30
N ALA A 160 -2.54 -11.80 -12.57
CA ALA A 160 -1.91 -12.94 -13.25
C ALA A 160 -1.43 -12.57 -14.66
N ASP A 161 -2.24 -11.82 -15.41
CA ASP A 161 -1.86 -11.35 -16.76
C ASP A 161 -0.66 -10.40 -16.72
N LEU A 162 -0.56 -9.61 -15.65
CA LEU A 162 0.53 -8.64 -15.44
C LEU A 162 1.79 -9.29 -14.83
N THR A 163 1.68 -10.51 -14.30
CA THR A 163 2.79 -11.23 -13.64
C THR A 163 2.76 -12.72 -14.01
N PRO A 164 2.89 -13.04 -15.32
CA PRO A 164 2.68 -14.42 -15.83
C PRO A 164 3.75 -15.40 -15.36
N GLN A 165 4.95 -14.93 -15.04
CA GLN A 165 6.12 -15.72 -14.65
C GLN A 165 6.63 -15.31 -13.27
N TRP A 166 5.76 -15.38 -12.26
CA TRP A 166 6.18 -15.03 -10.91
C TRP A 166 7.20 -16.02 -10.36
N TRP A 167 8.33 -15.52 -9.90
CA TRP A 167 9.53 -16.29 -9.54
C TRP A 167 9.35 -17.22 -8.33
N LEU A 168 8.39 -16.95 -7.42
CA LEU A 168 8.05 -17.81 -6.27
C LEU A 168 6.97 -18.86 -6.58
N ARG A 169 6.44 -18.93 -7.80
CA ARG A 169 5.52 -20.01 -8.19
C ARG A 169 6.30 -21.33 -8.22
N ARG A 170 6.03 -22.18 -7.26
CA ARG A 170 6.44 -23.59 -7.24
C ARG A 170 5.25 -24.47 -7.54
#